data_792371b0092cf9a0277fc7b98ed71572
#
_entry.id   792371b0092cf9a0277fc7b98ed71572
#
_cell.length_a   1.000
_cell.length_b   1.000
_cell.length_c   1.000
_cell.angle_alpha   90.00
_cell.angle_beta   90.00
_cell.angle_gamma   90.00
#
_symmetry.space_group_name_H-M   'P 1'
#
loop_
_entity.id
_entity.type
_entity.pdbx_description
1 polymer ?
#
loop_
_entity_poly.entity_id
_entity_poly.type
_entity_poly.pdbx_seq_one_letter_code
_entity_poly.pdbx_strand_id
1 'polypeptide(L)'
;MNLGIIFSCILIPSAISLVFSMIQKSKIKYNKRMTNKNFVVMNSNIIAVIGVLDAIASIIVLFGFTFFSEKLPHIIFYVVFGLFFWLGMYLIVETLCFKVIVKNKTIIVCKKFRKPFTFTFDDITFVIRKVSKNRYKTEKMKIKTKLGKTVRVDNNEICYYRFMNRIKEEVNAKFLHGFE
;
A
#
# COMPACT_ATOMS: atom_id res chain seq x y z
N MET A 1 -33.58 -6.38 16.97
CA MET A 1 -32.41 -6.10 16.10
C MET A 1 -32.69 -6.76 14.76
N ASN A 2 -32.77 -5.99 13.68
CA ASN A 2 -33.25 -6.48 12.38
C ASN A 2 -32.19 -7.42 11.75
N LEU A 3 -32.55 -8.68 11.51
CA LEU A 3 -31.64 -9.70 10.88
C LEU A 3 -30.99 -9.18 9.60
N GLY A 4 -31.70 -8.34 8.81
CA GLY A 4 -31.19 -7.74 7.60
C GLY A 4 -29.97 -6.83 7.81
N ILE A 5 -29.90 -6.12 8.95
CA ILE A 5 -28.75 -5.26 9.28
C ILE A 5 -27.52 -6.11 9.60
N ILE A 6 -27.70 -7.20 10.38
CA ILE A 6 -26.61 -8.12 10.71
C ILE A 6 -26.06 -8.78 9.44
N PHE A 7 -26.95 -9.24 8.55
CA PHE A 7 -26.58 -9.83 7.28
C PHE A 7 -25.80 -8.84 6.39
N SER A 8 -26.23 -7.59 6.30
CA SER A 8 -25.55 -6.56 5.53
C SER A 8 -24.16 -6.22 6.10
N CYS A 9 -24.02 -6.18 7.43
CA CYS A 9 -22.74 -5.93 8.10
C CYS A 9 -21.70 -7.04 7.88
N ILE A 10 -22.13 -8.27 7.58
CA ILE A 10 -21.22 -9.41 7.32
C ILE A 10 -20.98 -9.59 5.82
N LEU A 11 -22.04 -9.52 5.00
CA LEU A 11 -21.96 -9.79 3.57
C LEU A 11 -21.18 -8.73 2.81
N ILE A 12 -21.36 -7.45 3.11
CA ILE A 12 -20.68 -6.36 2.39
C ILE A 12 -19.16 -6.41 2.60
N PRO A 13 -18.62 -6.48 3.84
CA PRO A 13 -17.18 -6.61 4.07
C PRO A 13 -16.60 -7.89 3.45
N SER A 14 -17.35 -9.00 3.51
CA SER A 14 -16.93 -10.28 2.93
C SER A 14 -16.80 -10.19 1.41
N ALA A 15 -17.78 -9.62 0.74
CA ALA A 15 -17.77 -9.42 -0.72
C ALA A 15 -16.61 -8.52 -1.14
N ILE A 16 -16.37 -7.42 -0.42
CA ILE A 16 -15.28 -6.49 -0.69
C ILE A 16 -13.92 -7.17 -0.48
N SER A 17 -13.76 -7.93 0.61
CA SER A 17 -12.55 -8.71 0.88
C SER A 17 -12.27 -9.71 -0.24
N LEU A 18 -13.31 -10.35 -0.77
CA LEU A 18 -13.22 -11.30 -1.88
C LEU A 18 -12.76 -10.62 -3.18
N VAL A 19 -13.34 -9.46 -3.50
CA VAL A 19 -12.92 -8.65 -4.67
C VAL A 19 -11.46 -8.23 -4.55
N PHE A 20 -11.02 -7.71 -3.38
CA PHE A 20 -9.63 -7.35 -3.16
C PHE A 20 -8.68 -8.54 -3.25
N SER A 21 -9.08 -9.72 -2.75
CA SER A 21 -8.31 -10.97 -2.89
C SER A 21 -8.13 -11.34 -4.36
N MET A 22 -9.19 -11.22 -5.18
CA MET A 22 -9.11 -11.47 -6.62
C MET A 22 -8.17 -10.48 -7.32
N ILE A 23 -8.25 -9.18 -6.99
CA ILE A 23 -7.35 -8.16 -7.52
C ILE A 23 -5.90 -8.45 -7.13
N GLN A 24 -5.65 -8.88 -5.91
CA GLN A 24 -4.30 -9.23 -5.45
C GLN A 24 -3.76 -10.46 -6.21
N LYS A 25 -4.57 -11.51 -6.37
CA LYS A 25 -4.19 -12.69 -7.15
C LYS A 25 -3.87 -12.31 -8.61
N SER A 26 -4.65 -11.42 -9.21
CA SER A 26 -4.41 -10.91 -10.56
C SER A 26 -3.09 -10.15 -10.66
N LYS A 27 -2.77 -9.26 -9.69
CA LYS A 27 -1.50 -8.54 -9.63
C LYS A 27 -0.30 -9.48 -9.50
N ILE A 28 -0.40 -10.51 -8.66
CA ILE A 28 0.66 -11.51 -8.49
C ILE A 28 0.84 -12.31 -9.77
N LYS A 29 -0.24 -12.74 -10.41
CA LYS A 29 -0.22 -13.47 -11.69
C LYS A 29 0.40 -12.63 -12.80
N TYR A 30 0.07 -11.35 -12.88
CA TYR A 30 0.66 -10.40 -13.82
C TYR A 30 2.17 -10.30 -13.63
N ASN A 31 2.65 -10.12 -12.40
CA ASN A 31 4.07 -10.03 -12.10
C ASN A 31 4.84 -11.34 -12.30
N LYS A 32 4.19 -12.51 -12.15
CA LYS A 32 4.81 -13.82 -12.47
C LYS A 32 5.11 -13.98 -13.95
N ARG A 33 4.33 -13.35 -14.82
CA ARG A 33 4.52 -13.39 -16.28
C ARG A 33 5.60 -12.42 -16.76
N MET A 34 6.03 -11.49 -15.90
CA MET A 34 7.07 -10.53 -16.24
C MET A 34 8.47 -11.12 -16.04
N THR A 35 9.39 -10.70 -16.87
CA THR A 35 10.81 -11.08 -16.80
C THR A 35 11.48 -10.42 -15.58
N ASN A 36 12.66 -10.94 -15.18
CA ASN A 36 13.45 -10.31 -14.11
C ASN A 36 13.87 -8.87 -14.43
N LYS A 37 13.87 -8.48 -15.72
CA LYS A 37 14.21 -7.12 -16.17
C LYS A 37 13.02 -6.15 -16.18
N ASN A 38 11.78 -6.69 -16.24
CA ASN A 38 10.56 -5.89 -16.34
C ASN A 38 9.55 -6.39 -15.31
N PHE A 39 9.26 -5.61 -14.29
CA PHE A 39 8.29 -5.94 -13.23
C PHE A 39 7.78 -4.68 -12.54
N VAL A 40 6.75 -4.83 -11.72
CA VAL A 40 6.13 -3.74 -10.97
C VAL A 40 6.14 -4.09 -9.48
N VAL A 41 6.74 -3.21 -8.68
CA VAL A 41 6.64 -3.23 -7.22
C VAL A 41 5.42 -2.40 -6.83
N MET A 42 4.55 -2.95 -6.03
CA MET A 42 3.32 -2.29 -5.61
C MET A 42 2.92 -2.70 -4.19
N ASN A 43 2.21 -1.84 -3.50
CA ASN A 43 1.73 -2.14 -2.16
C ASN A 43 0.86 -3.41 -2.13
N SER A 44 0.96 -4.15 -1.04
CA SER A 44 0.02 -5.23 -0.73
C SER A 44 -1.39 -4.66 -0.56
N ASN A 45 -2.40 -5.36 -1.06
CA ASN A 45 -3.79 -4.93 -0.91
C ASN A 45 -4.31 -5.05 0.54
N ILE A 46 -3.57 -5.64 1.47
CA ILE A 46 -3.99 -5.79 2.87
C ILE A 46 -4.34 -4.44 3.48
N ILE A 47 -3.51 -3.42 3.27
CA ILE A 47 -3.74 -2.06 3.78
C ILE A 47 -5.00 -1.45 3.16
N ALA A 48 -5.24 -1.68 1.86
CA ALA A 48 -6.47 -1.22 1.21
C ALA A 48 -7.72 -1.92 1.76
N VAL A 49 -7.63 -3.22 2.06
CA VAL A 49 -8.74 -3.96 2.69
C VAL A 49 -9.07 -3.39 4.06
N ILE A 50 -8.05 -3.12 4.89
CA ILE A 50 -8.25 -2.48 6.19
C ILE A 50 -8.91 -1.11 6.01
N GLY A 51 -8.44 -0.29 5.08
CA GLY A 51 -9.05 1.01 4.79
C GLY A 51 -10.52 0.93 4.36
N VAL A 52 -10.87 -0.08 3.55
CA VAL A 52 -12.27 -0.32 3.14
C VAL A 52 -13.14 -0.75 4.31
N LEU A 53 -12.64 -1.65 5.16
CA LEU A 53 -13.38 -2.10 6.34
C LEU A 53 -13.61 -0.95 7.32
N ASP A 54 -12.61 -0.11 7.55
CA ASP A 54 -12.70 1.08 8.40
C ASP A 54 -13.72 2.09 7.84
N ALA A 55 -13.66 2.40 6.55
CA ALA A 55 -14.62 3.31 5.91
C ALA A 55 -16.05 2.80 5.99
N ILE A 56 -16.29 1.50 5.74
CA ILE A 56 -17.62 0.89 5.81
C ILE A 56 -18.13 0.88 7.26
N ALA A 57 -17.29 0.47 8.22
CA ALA A 57 -17.67 0.47 9.63
C ALA A 57 -18.08 1.88 10.09
N SER A 58 -17.32 2.90 9.70
CA SER A 58 -17.62 4.30 10.01
C SER A 58 -18.97 4.74 9.43
N ILE A 59 -19.29 4.38 8.19
CA ILE A 59 -20.58 4.68 7.56
C ILE A 59 -21.74 3.97 8.31
N ILE A 60 -21.58 2.67 8.60
CA ILE A 60 -22.62 1.90 9.30
C ILE A 60 -22.92 2.49 10.67
N VAL A 61 -21.88 2.88 11.41
CA VAL A 61 -22.02 3.49 12.73
C VAL A 61 -22.71 4.85 12.61
N LEU A 62 -22.28 5.71 11.70
CA LEU A 62 -22.89 7.02 11.48
C LEU A 62 -24.37 6.90 11.10
N PHE A 63 -24.70 6.02 10.15
CA PHE A 63 -26.10 5.77 9.75
C PHE A 63 -26.92 5.15 10.88
N GLY A 64 -26.37 4.12 11.54
CA GLY A 64 -27.07 3.44 12.63
C GLY A 64 -27.48 4.39 13.74
N PHE A 65 -26.56 5.23 14.19
CA PHE A 65 -26.89 6.19 15.26
C PHE A 65 -27.81 7.31 14.79
N THR A 66 -27.68 7.79 13.54
CA THR A 66 -28.53 8.87 13.04
C THR A 66 -29.99 8.43 12.86
N PHE A 67 -30.22 7.18 12.41
CA PHE A 67 -31.57 6.72 12.05
C PHE A 67 -32.26 5.88 13.14
N PHE A 68 -31.50 5.26 14.06
CA PHE A 68 -32.06 4.34 15.06
C PHE A 68 -31.92 4.81 16.50
N SER A 69 -31.23 5.95 16.74
CA SER A 69 -31.15 6.52 18.09
C SER A 69 -32.30 7.50 18.32
N GLU A 70 -32.96 7.39 19.47
CA GLU A 70 -34.03 8.33 19.90
C GLU A 70 -33.48 9.74 20.18
N LYS A 71 -32.18 9.85 20.50
CA LYS A 71 -31.51 11.12 20.73
C LYS A 71 -30.37 11.27 19.72
N LEU A 72 -30.29 12.44 19.10
CA LEU A 72 -29.16 12.77 18.19
C LEU A 72 -27.83 12.68 18.95
N PRO A 73 -26.83 11.97 18.40
CA PRO A 73 -25.51 11.89 18.98
C PRO A 73 -24.85 13.28 19.08
N HIS A 74 -23.97 13.45 20.05
CA HIS A 74 -23.20 14.69 20.19
C HIS A 74 -22.34 14.94 18.93
N ILE A 75 -22.15 16.19 18.53
CA ILE A 75 -21.39 16.59 17.35
C ILE A 75 -20.00 15.95 17.28
N ILE A 76 -19.36 15.74 18.43
CA ILE A 76 -18.05 15.06 18.54
C ILE A 76 -18.09 13.65 17.90
N PHE A 77 -19.21 12.94 18.04
CA PHE A 77 -19.39 11.62 17.46
C PHE A 77 -19.25 11.65 15.91
N TYR A 78 -19.91 12.61 15.26
CA TYR A 78 -19.82 12.76 13.80
C TYR A 78 -18.41 13.15 13.36
N VAL A 79 -17.73 14.01 14.12
CA VAL A 79 -16.33 14.40 13.84
C VAL A 79 -15.40 13.18 13.94
N VAL A 80 -15.51 12.38 15.01
CA VAL A 80 -14.64 11.20 15.21
C VAL A 80 -14.85 10.17 14.10
N PHE A 81 -16.08 9.76 13.81
CA PHE A 81 -16.34 8.75 12.78
C PHE A 81 -16.10 9.31 11.37
N GLY A 82 -16.30 10.61 11.14
CA GLY A 82 -15.89 11.28 9.92
C GLY A 82 -14.37 11.20 9.69
N LEU A 83 -13.55 11.39 10.73
CA LEU A 83 -12.10 11.25 10.65
C LEU A 83 -11.68 9.79 10.35
N PHE A 84 -12.32 8.79 10.96
CA PHE A 84 -12.07 7.38 10.64
C PHE A 84 -12.41 7.06 9.18
N PHE A 85 -13.54 7.54 8.68
CA PHE A 85 -13.89 7.39 7.26
C PHE A 85 -12.81 7.97 6.32
N TRP A 86 -12.35 9.19 6.61
CA TRP A 86 -11.28 9.83 5.84
C TRP A 86 -9.96 9.06 5.93
N LEU A 87 -9.63 8.52 7.10
CA LEU A 87 -8.46 7.67 7.29
C LEU A 87 -8.55 6.40 6.43
N GLY A 88 -9.69 5.72 6.43
CA GLY A 88 -9.93 4.56 5.56
C GLY A 88 -9.76 4.89 4.08
N MET A 89 -10.36 5.99 3.62
CA MET A 89 -10.20 6.47 2.24
C MET A 89 -8.74 6.81 1.90
N TYR A 90 -8.01 7.43 2.83
CA TYR A 90 -6.59 7.72 2.69
C TYR A 90 -5.77 6.45 2.44
N LEU A 91 -5.98 5.39 3.25
CA LEU A 91 -5.27 4.12 3.13
C LEU A 91 -5.54 3.43 1.78
N ILE A 92 -6.78 3.48 1.29
CA ILE A 92 -7.15 2.94 -0.02
C ILE A 92 -6.37 3.66 -1.13
N VAL A 93 -6.43 4.99 -1.15
CA VAL A 93 -5.78 5.79 -2.20
C VAL A 93 -4.26 5.62 -2.15
N GLU A 94 -3.65 5.60 -0.97
CA GLU A 94 -2.21 5.39 -0.82
C GLU A 94 -1.77 4.04 -1.40
N THR A 95 -2.52 2.98 -1.09
CA THR A 95 -2.21 1.63 -1.58
C THR A 95 -2.36 1.50 -3.09
N LEU A 96 -3.36 2.14 -3.68
CA LEU A 96 -3.62 2.05 -5.12
C LEU A 96 -2.67 2.91 -5.96
N CYS A 97 -2.23 4.06 -5.42
CA CYS A 97 -1.42 5.02 -6.16
C CYS A 97 0.08 4.74 -6.13
N PHE A 98 0.58 3.97 -5.15
CA PHE A 98 2.00 3.67 -5.07
C PHE A 98 2.39 2.53 -6.01
N LYS A 99 3.31 2.82 -6.95
CA LYS A 99 3.88 1.83 -7.87
C LYS A 99 5.32 2.21 -8.20
N VAL A 100 6.21 1.21 -8.24
CA VAL A 100 7.54 1.34 -8.80
C VAL A 100 7.65 0.38 -9.99
N ILE A 101 7.70 0.93 -11.19
CA ILE A 101 7.75 0.18 -12.44
C ILE A 101 9.20 0.10 -12.87
N VAL A 102 9.74 -1.11 -12.96
CA VAL A 102 11.09 -1.37 -13.47
C VAL A 102 10.97 -1.87 -14.89
N LYS A 103 11.62 -1.16 -15.83
CA LYS A 103 11.73 -1.52 -17.25
C LYS A 103 13.20 -1.51 -17.66
N ASN A 104 13.79 -2.67 -17.81
CA ASN A 104 15.23 -2.82 -18.07
C ASN A 104 16.07 -2.04 -17.05
N LYS A 105 16.72 -0.95 -17.48
CA LYS A 105 17.53 -0.06 -16.64
C LYS A 105 16.76 1.15 -16.09
N THR A 106 15.51 1.36 -16.49
CA THR A 106 14.71 2.53 -16.12
C THR A 106 13.74 2.20 -15.00
N ILE A 107 13.64 3.07 -14.02
CA ILE A 107 12.75 2.96 -12.86
C ILE A 107 11.80 4.15 -12.87
N ILE A 108 10.49 3.88 -12.93
CA ILE A 108 9.44 4.89 -12.90
C ILE A 108 8.71 4.75 -11.55
N VAL A 109 8.67 5.84 -10.78
CA VAL A 109 8.02 5.87 -9.47
C VAL A 109 6.77 6.71 -9.54
N CYS A 110 5.64 6.09 -9.28
CA CYS A 110 4.34 6.74 -9.12
C CYS A 110 4.02 6.84 -7.63
N LYS A 111 3.72 8.05 -7.15
CA LYS A 111 3.30 8.33 -5.78
C LYS A 111 2.01 9.11 -5.78
N LYS A 112 1.23 8.96 -4.71
CA LYS A 112 0.02 9.72 -4.45
C LYS A 112 0.27 11.24 -4.59
N PHE A 113 -0.61 11.91 -5.30
CA PHE A 113 -0.63 13.36 -5.50
C PHE A 113 0.68 14.00 -5.99
N ARG A 114 1.59 13.21 -6.57
CA ARG A 114 2.86 13.69 -7.13
C ARG A 114 3.00 13.23 -8.56
N LYS A 115 3.60 14.06 -9.41
CA LYS A 115 3.95 13.67 -10.77
C LYS A 115 4.90 12.46 -10.71
N PRO A 116 4.68 11.44 -11.56
CA PRO A 116 5.62 10.34 -11.70
C PRO A 116 7.02 10.88 -12.02
N PHE A 117 8.03 10.22 -11.52
CA PHE A 117 9.41 10.56 -11.87
C PHE A 117 10.18 9.31 -12.28
N THR A 118 11.10 9.50 -13.18
CA THR A 118 11.91 8.44 -13.79
C THR A 118 13.37 8.65 -13.45
N PHE A 119 14.09 7.57 -13.21
CA PHE A 119 15.54 7.54 -13.02
C PHE A 119 16.09 6.17 -13.45
N THR A 120 17.40 6.06 -13.63
CA THR A 120 18.09 4.81 -13.94
C THR A 120 18.84 4.26 -12.73
N PHE A 121 19.34 3.02 -12.82
CA PHE A 121 20.18 2.47 -11.75
C PHE A 121 21.48 3.28 -11.57
N ASP A 122 21.99 3.89 -12.66
CA ASP A 122 23.20 4.74 -12.64
C ASP A 122 22.98 6.08 -11.93
N ASP A 123 21.73 6.50 -11.75
CA ASP A 123 21.36 7.70 -11.00
C ASP A 123 21.25 7.47 -9.50
N ILE A 124 21.42 6.24 -9.04
CA ILE A 124 21.33 5.90 -7.62
C ILE A 124 22.65 6.29 -6.94
N THR A 125 22.57 7.17 -5.95
CA THR A 125 23.72 7.63 -5.17
C THR A 125 23.86 6.93 -3.84
N PHE A 126 22.77 6.35 -3.33
CA PHE A 126 22.78 5.75 -2.01
C PHE A 126 21.58 4.83 -1.80
N VAL A 127 21.82 3.63 -1.29
CA VAL A 127 20.78 2.67 -0.91
C VAL A 127 21.05 2.19 0.51
N ILE A 128 20.06 2.33 1.38
CA ILE A 128 20.09 1.74 2.73
C ILE A 128 19.02 0.67 2.81
N ARG A 129 19.42 -0.52 3.24
CA ARG A 129 18.52 -1.58 3.71
C ARG A 129 18.56 -1.61 5.24
N LYS A 130 17.38 -1.50 5.88
CA LYS A 130 17.21 -1.65 7.32
C LYS A 130 16.33 -2.86 7.58
N VAL A 131 16.83 -3.79 8.37
CA VAL A 131 16.06 -4.94 8.85
C VAL A 131 15.70 -4.67 10.29
N SER A 132 14.40 -4.69 10.60
CA SER A 132 13.93 -4.57 11.99
C SER A 132 14.22 -5.86 12.74
N LYS A 133 14.72 -5.73 13.97
CA LYS A 133 14.92 -6.88 14.88
C LYS A 133 13.62 -7.42 15.49
N ASN A 134 12.47 -6.82 15.14
CA ASN A 134 11.18 -7.23 15.66
C ASN A 134 10.78 -8.63 15.15
N ARG A 135 9.85 -9.27 15.85
CA ARG A 135 9.31 -10.61 15.55
C ARG A 135 8.89 -10.80 14.08
N TYR A 136 8.48 -9.74 13.40
CA TYR A 136 8.01 -9.75 12.00
C TYR A 136 9.11 -9.47 10.97
N LYS A 137 10.39 -9.26 11.37
CA LYS A 137 11.53 -9.01 10.47
C LYS A 137 11.16 -8.08 9.29
N THR A 138 10.57 -6.93 9.60
CA THR A 138 10.23 -5.95 8.56
C THR A 138 11.50 -5.37 7.96
N GLU A 139 11.60 -5.42 6.63
CA GLU A 139 12.72 -4.85 5.89
C GLU A 139 12.25 -3.60 5.16
N LYS A 140 13.07 -2.56 5.22
CA LYS A 140 12.81 -1.29 4.54
C LYS A 140 14.03 -0.89 3.73
N MET A 141 13.81 -0.57 2.46
CA MET A 141 14.84 -0.08 1.57
C MET A 141 14.58 1.38 1.23
N LYS A 142 15.60 2.22 1.42
CA LYS A 142 15.56 3.65 1.08
C LYS A 142 16.61 3.92 0.02
N ILE A 143 16.17 4.44 -1.11
CA ILE A 143 16.99 4.77 -2.28
C ILE A 143 17.04 6.27 -2.43
N LYS A 144 18.22 6.86 -2.56
CA LYS A 144 18.43 8.27 -2.94
C LYS A 144 18.99 8.35 -4.35
N THR A 145 18.49 9.29 -5.14
CA THR A 145 18.94 9.52 -6.52
C THR A 145 19.72 10.82 -6.63
N LYS A 146 20.51 10.96 -7.69
CA LYS A 146 21.21 12.21 -8.05
C LYS A 146 20.27 13.41 -8.14
N LEU A 147 19.01 13.19 -8.49
CA LEU A 147 17.96 14.20 -8.54
C LEU A 147 17.47 14.65 -7.16
N GLY A 148 18.09 14.21 -6.07
CA GLY A 148 17.67 14.50 -4.68
C GLY A 148 16.38 13.81 -4.26
N LYS A 149 15.76 13.01 -5.14
CA LYS A 149 14.51 12.29 -4.83
C LYS A 149 14.78 11.04 -4.01
N THR A 150 13.84 10.71 -3.12
CA THR A 150 13.93 9.52 -2.27
C THR A 150 12.76 8.58 -2.57
N VAL A 151 13.09 7.29 -2.76
CA VAL A 151 12.16 6.18 -2.87
C VAL A 151 12.29 5.31 -1.64
N ARG A 152 11.16 4.89 -1.06
CA ARG A 152 11.11 3.92 0.04
C ARG A 152 10.28 2.74 -0.42
N VAL A 153 10.77 1.53 -0.18
CA VAL A 153 10.14 0.27 -0.55
C VAL A 153 10.27 -0.68 0.62
N ASP A 154 9.19 -1.35 0.99
CA ASP A 154 9.14 -2.23 2.16
C ASP A 154 8.93 -3.69 1.71
N ASN A 155 9.33 -4.67 2.53
CA ASN A 155 9.17 -6.09 2.20
C ASN A 155 7.70 -6.57 2.17
N ASN A 156 6.77 -5.74 2.63
CA ASN A 156 5.32 -6.00 2.49
C ASN A 156 4.82 -5.73 1.06
N GLU A 157 5.65 -5.13 0.22
CA GLU A 157 5.30 -4.84 -1.17
C GLU A 157 5.54 -6.05 -2.07
N ILE A 158 4.65 -6.22 -3.03
CA ILE A 158 4.75 -7.30 -4.04
C ILE A 158 6.00 -7.03 -4.88
N CYS A 159 6.81 -8.06 -5.11
CA CYS A 159 8.08 -8.00 -5.85
C CYS A 159 9.22 -7.22 -5.17
N TYR A 160 9.15 -6.94 -3.86
CA TYR A 160 10.23 -6.31 -3.10
C TYR A 160 11.58 -7.03 -3.28
N TYR A 161 11.64 -8.35 -3.03
CA TYR A 161 12.88 -9.11 -3.14
C TYR A 161 13.46 -9.15 -4.55
N ARG A 162 12.61 -9.17 -5.59
CA ARG A 162 13.05 -9.06 -6.98
C ARG A 162 13.71 -7.70 -7.24
N PHE A 163 13.10 -6.63 -6.73
CA PHE A 163 13.66 -5.28 -6.84
C PHE A 163 14.97 -5.14 -6.07
N MET A 164 15.04 -5.68 -4.86
CA MET A 164 16.24 -5.70 -4.05
C MET A 164 17.39 -6.43 -4.76
N ASN A 165 17.13 -7.61 -5.34
CA ASN A 165 18.15 -8.36 -6.09
C ASN A 165 18.63 -7.57 -7.31
N ARG A 166 17.71 -6.93 -8.02
CA ARG A 166 18.06 -6.08 -9.17
C ARG A 166 18.96 -4.90 -8.78
N ILE A 167 18.69 -4.28 -7.63
CA ILE A 167 19.53 -3.22 -7.09
C ILE A 167 20.93 -3.75 -6.74
N LYS A 168 21.03 -4.94 -6.15
CA LYS A 168 22.34 -5.56 -5.87
C LYS A 168 23.15 -5.85 -7.14
N GLU A 169 22.48 -6.22 -8.24
CA GLU A 169 23.14 -6.53 -9.51
C GLU A 169 23.60 -5.29 -10.27
N GLU A 170 22.80 -4.21 -10.26
CA GLU A 170 22.99 -3.05 -11.14
C GLU A 170 23.68 -1.86 -10.44
N VAL A 171 23.60 -1.77 -9.12
CA VAL A 171 24.14 -0.63 -8.36
C VAL A 171 25.50 -0.99 -7.79
N ASN A 172 26.49 -0.09 -7.95
CA ASN A 172 27.84 -0.30 -7.42
C ASN A 172 27.80 -0.53 -5.89
N ALA A 173 28.54 -1.54 -5.43
CA ALA A 173 28.60 -1.97 -4.03
C ALA A 173 28.90 -0.82 -3.04
N LYS A 174 29.68 0.18 -3.43
CA LYS A 174 29.99 1.35 -2.60
C LYS A 174 28.78 2.18 -2.18
N PHE A 175 27.67 2.09 -2.92
CA PHE A 175 26.43 2.79 -2.63
C PHE A 175 25.41 1.95 -1.85
N LEU A 176 25.72 0.66 -1.59
CA LEU A 176 24.85 -0.29 -0.92
C LEU A 176 25.23 -0.42 0.56
N HIS A 177 24.30 -0.12 1.46
CA HIS A 177 24.48 -0.20 2.90
C HIS A 177 23.45 -1.15 3.53
N GLY A 178 23.92 -2.10 4.37
CA GLY A 178 23.05 -3.08 5.06
C GLY A 178 22.55 -4.20 4.13
N PHE A 179 23.36 -4.59 3.13
CA PHE A 179 23.09 -5.68 2.20
C PHE A 179 23.92 -6.93 2.46
N GLU A 180 24.65 -6.93 3.59
CA GLU A 180 25.40 -8.08 4.05
C GLU A 180 24.51 -9.27 4.40
#